data_1ef64461c796cccdef6c42423c891f9a
#
_entry.id   1ef64461c796cccdef6c42423c891f9a
#
_cell.length_a   1.000
_cell.length_b   1.000
_cell.length_c   1.000
_cell.angle_alpha   90.00
_cell.angle_beta   90.00
_cell.angle_gamma   90.00
#
_symmetry.space_group_name_H-M   'P 1'
#
loop_
_entity.id
_entity.type
_entity.pdbx_description
1 polymer ?
#
loop_
_entity_poly.entity_id
_entity_poly.type
_entity_poly.pdbx_seq_one_letter_code
_entity_poly.pdbx_strand_id
1 'polypeptide(L)'
;MFEPAAFLNQLKRCAVMGIVNVTGDSFSEGASSAPESAVRRAVALFEKGADILDLGAESTRPGSKPVEPAEECSRLIPVLKTLKELIPQVVISVDTRHGHTASEALKYGADIINDVSMGADAELLKTTADHNATLILCHSRGTPQNMNDPQYTSYPEGVCRTVQDELESACQKAAAYGIPREHIWLDPGVGFAKTAEQCRALIAGAASFTRRHPWLWGVSKKSFMGGPVDSRGAETLKIEKELIANGASVIRTHDADALCRAMGWKQEGKN
;
A
#
# COMPACT_ATOMS: atom_id res chain seq x y z
N MET A 1 3.31 5.12 -20.20
CA MET A 1 3.36 3.88 -19.37
C MET A 1 4.18 4.21 -18.15
N PHE A 2 3.76 3.79 -16.96
CA PHE A 2 4.48 4.04 -15.71
C PHE A 2 5.73 3.16 -15.64
N GLU A 3 6.89 3.77 -15.39
CA GLU A 3 8.17 3.09 -15.28
C GLU A 3 8.66 3.17 -13.83
N PRO A 4 8.47 2.12 -13.02
CA PRO A 4 8.66 2.18 -11.57
C PRO A 4 10.10 2.50 -11.15
N ALA A 5 11.10 1.95 -11.82
CA ALA A 5 12.50 2.22 -11.51
C ALA A 5 12.89 3.67 -11.85
N ALA A 6 12.44 4.19 -13.00
CA ALA A 6 12.69 5.57 -13.39
C ALA A 6 12.00 6.56 -12.42
N PHE A 7 10.77 6.26 -12.02
CA PHE A 7 10.03 7.06 -11.05
C PHE A 7 10.76 7.17 -9.71
N LEU A 8 11.17 6.04 -9.10
CA LEU A 8 11.89 6.06 -7.82
C LEU A 8 13.25 6.77 -7.94
N ASN A 9 13.98 6.56 -9.03
CA ASN A 9 15.27 7.22 -9.27
C ASN A 9 15.13 8.74 -9.44
N GLN A 10 14.06 9.20 -10.08
CA GLN A 10 13.80 10.63 -10.29
C GLN A 10 13.52 11.36 -8.99
N LEU A 11 12.85 10.73 -8.02
CA LEU A 11 12.57 11.32 -6.71
C LEU A 11 13.83 11.57 -5.89
N LYS A 12 14.90 10.80 -6.07
CA LYS A 12 16.15 10.87 -5.29
C LYS A 12 15.96 10.80 -3.77
N ARG A 13 14.82 10.30 -3.33
CA ARG A 13 14.40 10.08 -1.95
C ARG A 13 13.40 8.96 -1.87
N CYS A 14 13.07 8.53 -0.66
CA CYS A 14 11.95 7.62 -0.43
C CYS A 14 10.64 8.22 -0.95
N ALA A 15 9.86 7.45 -1.71
CA ALA A 15 8.54 7.87 -2.19
C ALA A 15 7.52 7.88 -1.04
N VAL A 16 6.58 8.81 -1.09
CA VAL A 16 5.47 8.91 -0.14
C VAL A 16 4.19 8.44 -0.81
N MET A 17 3.60 7.36 -0.29
CA MET A 17 2.32 6.83 -0.75
C MET A 17 1.22 7.22 0.25
N GLY A 18 0.32 8.11 -0.18
CA GLY A 18 -0.79 8.59 0.62
C GLY A 18 -1.98 7.64 0.60
N ILE A 19 -2.50 7.27 1.77
CA ILE A 19 -3.65 6.35 1.92
C ILE A 19 -4.96 7.08 1.69
N VAL A 20 -5.75 6.62 0.73
CA VAL A 20 -7.08 7.14 0.41
C VAL A 20 -8.14 6.05 0.57
N ASN A 21 -8.83 6.05 1.72
CA ASN A 21 -9.94 5.13 1.95
C ASN A 21 -11.20 5.62 1.21
N VAL A 22 -11.78 4.77 0.37
CA VAL A 22 -13.00 4.99 -0.40
C VAL A 22 -14.11 4.12 0.19
N THR A 23 -14.34 4.24 1.51
CA THR A 23 -15.34 3.44 2.23
C THR A 23 -16.67 4.18 2.35
N GLY A 24 -17.80 3.42 2.37
CA GLY A 24 -19.13 3.98 2.49
C GLY A 24 -19.43 4.70 3.83
N ASP A 25 -18.58 4.50 4.86
CA ASP A 25 -18.76 5.08 6.20
C ASP A 25 -18.33 6.57 6.28
N SER A 26 -17.92 7.18 5.18
CA SER A 26 -17.58 8.62 5.12
C SER A 26 -18.78 9.55 5.19
N PHE A 27 -19.97 9.05 5.53
CA PHE A 27 -21.21 9.83 5.69
C PHE A 27 -21.25 10.78 6.90
N SER A 28 -20.21 10.80 7.74
CA SER A 28 -20.20 11.60 8.98
C SER A 28 -19.77 13.07 8.81
N GLU A 29 -19.30 13.47 7.64
CA GLU A 29 -18.86 14.85 7.37
C GLU A 29 -19.71 15.53 6.28
N GLY A 30 -20.96 15.87 6.60
CA GLY A 30 -21.79 16.83 5.84
C GLY A 30 -22.01 16.47 4.34
N ALA A 31 -23.11 16.79 3.80
CA ALA A 31 -23.72 16.75 2.45
C ALA A 31 -22.91 16.41 1.15
N SER A 32 -21.71 15.84 1.22
CA SER A 32 -20.96 15.39 0.05
C SER A 32 -20.96 13.86 -0.08
N SER A 33 -21.03 13.37 -1.32
CA SER A 33 -20.97 11.93 -1.62
C SER A 33 -19.63 11.32 -1.15
N ALA A 34 -19.61 10.02 -0.82
CA ALA A 34 -18.38 9.32 -0.42
C ALA A 34 -17.25 9.44 -1.48
N PRO A 35 -17.50 9.35 -2.81
CA PRO A 35 -16.50 9.58 -3.84
C PRO A 35 -15.92 11.00 -3.81
N GLU A 36 -16.72 12.04 -3.68
CA GLU A 36 -16.25 13.43 -3.63
C GLU A 36 -15.35 13.69 -2.42
N SER A 37 -15.69 13.14 -1.27
CA SER A 37 -14.89 13.22 -0.06
C SER A 37 -13.53 12.51 -0.24
N ALA A 38 -13.49 11.34 -0.89
CA ALA A 38 -12.26 10.63 -1.21
C ALA A 38 -11.39 11.42 -2.19
N VAL A 39 -11.97 12.01 -3.24
CA VAL A 39 -11.26 12.88 -4.20
C VAL A 39 -10.63 14.07 -3.48
N ARG A 40 -11.37 14.80 -2.64
CA ARG A 40 -10.81 15.94 -1.89
C ARG A 40 -9.63 15.52 -0.99
N ARG A 41 -9.74 14.37 -0.29
CA ARG A 41 -8.63 13.84 0.52
C ARG A 41 -7.43 13.47 -0.34
N ALA A 42 -7.65 12.85 -1.48
CA ALA A 42 -6.60 12.46 -2.41
C ALA A 42 -5.84 13.69 -2.95
N VAL A 43 -6.57 14.71 -3.41
CA VAL A 43 -5.99 16.00 -3.86
C VAL A 43 -5.18 16.63 -2.73
N ALA A 44 -5.74 16.72 -1.53
CA ALA A 44 -5.02 17.28 -0.38
C ALA A 44 -3.75 16.49 -0.01
N LEU A 45 -3.75 15.16 -0.12
CA LEU A 45 -2.55 14.34 0.09
C LEU A 45 -1.50 14.60 -0.98
N PHE A 46 -1.91 14.71 -2.24
CA PHE A 46 -1.02 15.02 -3.35
C PHE A 46 -0.38 16.41 -3.18
N GLU A 47 -1.17 17.44 -2.89
CA GLU A 47 -0.70 18.81 -2.62
C GLU A 47 0.25 18.87 -1.42
N LYS A 48 0.07 17.98 -0.45
CA LYS A 48 0.88 17.84 0.77
C LYS A 48 2.08 16.91 0.62
N GLY A 49 2.42 16.49 -0.59
CA GLY A 49 3.67 15.81 -0.89
C GLY A 49 3.58 14.31 -1.12
N ALA A 50 2.40 13.71 -1.15
CA ALA A 50 2.28 12.34 -1.61
C ALA A 50 2.70 12.21 -3.08
N ASP A 51 3.56 11.24 -3.39
CA ASP A 51 4.02 10.96 -4.75
C ASP A 51 3.11 9.94 -5.44
N ILE A 52 2.49 9.08 -4.64
CA ILE A 52 1.56 8.03 -5.05
C ILE A 52 0.31 8.17 -4.20
N LEU A 53 -0.87 8.00 -4.80
CA LEU A 53 -2.14 7.90 -4.08
C LEU A 53 -2.60 6.43 -4.12
N ASP A 54 -2.82 5.83 -2.95
CA ASP A 54 -3.24 4.43 -2.83
C ASP A 54 -4.72 4.35 -2.44
N LEU A 55 -5.55 3.98 -3.41
CA LEU A 55 -7.01 3.94 -3.28
C LEU A 55 -7.45 2.56 -2.80
N GLY A 56 -8.15 2.49 -1.68
CA GLY A 56 -8.71 1.24 -1.16
C GLY A 56 -10.19 1.38 -0.78
N ALA A 57 -11.04 0.45 -1.21
CA ALA A 57 -12.46 0.43 -0.88
C ALA A 57 -12.88 -0.74 0.03
N GLU A 58 -11.98 -1.67 0.27
CA GLU A 58 -12.14 -2.74 1.25
C GLU A 58 -11.24 -2.48 2.47
N SER A 59 -11.79 -2.65 3.67
CA SER A 59 -10.97 -2.61 4.88
C SER A 59 -10.27 -3.95 5.09
N THR A 60 -8.95 -3.94 5.16
CA THR A 60 -8.13 -5.13 5.47
C THR A 60 -7.78 -5.26 6.96
N ARG A 61 -8.44 -4.48 7.84
CA ARG A 61 -8.24 -4.56 9.29
C ARG A 61 -8.77 -5.89 9.84
N PRO A 62 -8.19 -6.42 10.93
CA PRO A 62 -8.71 -7.62 11.58
C PRO A 62 -10.22 -7.55 11.85
N GLY A 63 -10.96 -8.58 11.43
CA GLY A 63 -12.40 -8.68 11.62
C GLY A 63 -13.26 -7.88 10.64
N SER A 64 -12.67 -7.19 9.65
CA SER A 64 -13.45 -6.49 8.62
C SER A 64 -14.25 -7.47 7.76
N LYS A 65 -15.42 -7.01 7.30
CA LYS A 65 -16.24 -7.78 6.36
C LYS A 65 -15.66 -7.66 4.96
N PRO A 66 -15.63 -8.74 4.17
CA PRO A 66 -15.24 -8.69 2.77
C PRO A 66 -16.23 -7.83 1.97
N VAL A 67 -15.70 -7.16 0.94
CA VAL A 67 -16.49 -6.40 -0.03
C VAL A 67 -16.49 -7.17 -1.34
N GLU A 68 -17.66 -7.31 -1.96
CA GLU A 68 -17.77 -7.95 -3.27
C GLU A 68 -17.05 -7.12 -4.34
N PRO A 69 -16.36 -7.74 -5.32
CA PRO A 69 -15.58 -7.02 -6.32
C PRO A 69 -16.38 -5.97 -7.11
N ALA A 70 -17.64 -6.26 -7.42
CA ALA A 70 -18.52 -5.29 -8.11
C ALA A 70 -18.80 -4.04 -7.27
N GLU A 71 -18.98 -4.21 -5.96
CA GLU A 71 -19.15 -3.10 -5.03
C GLU A 71 -17.85 -2.32 -4.86
N GLU A 72 -16.71 -3.02 -4.74
CA GLU A 72 -15.38 -2.41 -4.70
C GLU A 72 -15.14 -1.53 -5.93
N CYS A 73 -15.39 -2.04 -7.15
CA CYS A 73 -15.31 -1.28 -8.38
C CYS A 73 -16.25 -0.06 -8.40
N SER A 74 -17.50 -0.21 -7.94
CA SER A 74 -18.46 0.89 -7.93
C SER A 74 -18.01 2.07 -7.06
N ARG A 75 -17.21 1.81 -6.03
CA ARG A 75 -16.63 2.82 -5.14
C ARG A 75 -15.35 3.43 -5.72
N LEU A 76 -14.42 2.58 -6.23
CA LEU A 76 -13.08 2.98 -6.64
C LEU A 76 -13.04 3.70 -7.99
N ILE A 77 -13.73 3.17 -9.01
CA ILE A 77 -13.58 3.63 -10.38
C ILE A 77 -14.01 5.09 -10.58
N PRO A 78 -15.12 5.60 -10.00
CA PRO A 78 -15.44 7.02 -10.09
C PRO A 78 -14.36 7.93 -9.51
N VAL A 79 -13.77 7.56 -8.36
CA VAL A 79 -12.70 8.33 -7.71
C VAL A 79 -11.45 8.34 -8.58
N LEU A 80 -11.04 7.18 -9.09
CA LEU A 80 -9.86 7.02 -9.95
C LEU A 80 -9.99 7.88 -11.22
N LYS A 81 -11.12 7.82 -11.92
CA LYS A 81 -11.38 8.63 -13.13
C LYS A 81 -11.26 10.12 -12.83
N THR A 82 -11.96 10.59 -11.80
CA THR A 82 -11.91 11.99 -11.41
C THR A 82 -10.50 12.46 -11.06
N LEU A 83 -9.70 11.63 -10.36
CA LEU A 83 -8.32 11.98 -10.04
C LEU A 83 -7.42 12.04 -11.28
N LYS A 84 -7.58 11.13 -12.23
CA LYS A 84 -6.82 11.17 -13.51
C LYS A 84 -7.21 12.36 -14.38
N GLU A 85 -8.45 12.86 -14.29
CA GLU A 85 -8.87 14.10 -14.95
C GLU A 85 -8.30 15.34 -14.26
N LEU A 86 -8.35 15.41 -12.92
CA LEU A 86 -7.90 16.57 -12.15
C LEU A 86 -6.37 16.69 -12.07
N ILE A 87 -5.69 15.53 -11.97
CA ILE A 87 -4.23 15.45 -11.77
C ILE A 87 -3.67 14.36 -12.70
N PRO A 88 -3.58 14.61 -14.02
CA PRO A 88 -3.19 13.59 -15.01
C PRO A 88 -1.84 12.92 -14.73
N GLN A 89 -0.91 13.63 -14.09
CA GLN A 89 0.44 13.15 -13.77
C GLN A 89 0.51 12.32 -12.49
N VAL A 90 -0.57 12.22 -11.70
CA VAL A 90 -0.54 11.49 -10.43
C VAL A 90 -0.36 9.99 -10.66
N VAL A 91 0.53 9.39 -9.90
CA VAL A 91 0.66 7.92 -9.84
C VAL A 91 -0.42 7.37 -8.92
N ILE A 92 -1.26 6.48 -9.43
CA ILE A 92 -2.35 5.86 -8.67
C ILE A 92 -2.07 4.38 -8.47
N SER A 93 -2.06 4.00 -7.20
CA SER A 93 -2.09 2.61 -6.72
C SER A 93 -3.53 2.25 -6.32
N VAL A 94 -3.92 1.01 -6.57
CA VAL A 94 -5.20 0.46 -6.10
C VAL A 94 -4.94 -0.71 -5.16
N ASP A 95 -5.37 -0.54 -3.89
CA ASP A 95 -5.30 -1.56 -2.83
C ASP A 95 -6.48 -2.52 -2.99
N THR A 96 -6.22 -3.67 -3.59
CA THR A 96 -7.20 -4.72 -3.84
C THR A 96 -6.56 -6.09 -3.88
N ARG A 97 -7.34 -7.12 -3.56
CA ARG A 97 -6.97 -8.54 -3.70
C ARG A 97 -7.77 -9.26 -4.79
N HIS A 98 -8.60 -8.52 -5.53
CA HIS A 98 -9.54 -9.07 -6.51
C HIS A 98 -9.08 -8.77 -7.93
N GLY A 99 -8.91 -9.82 -8.76
CA GLY A 99 -8.50 -9.70 -10.17
C GLY A 99 -9.46 -8.85 -11.00
N HIS A 100 -10.78 -8.97 -10.77
CA HIS A 100 -11.78 -8.14 -11.43
C HIS A 100 -11.58 -6.64 -11.15
N THR A 101 -11.40 -6.27 -9.87
CA THR A 101 -11.14 -4.86 -9.48
C THR A 101 -9.83 -4.35 -10.06
N ALA A 102 -8.77 -5.16 -10.02
CA ALA A 102 -7.47 -4.81 -10.62
C ALA A 102 -7.62 -4.56 -12.12
N SER A 103 -8.35 -5.43 -12.85
CA SER A 103 -8.61 -5.28 -14.29
C SER A 103 -9.33 -3.96 -14.61
N GLU A 104 -10.40 -3.66 -13.89
CA GLU A 104 -11.13 -2.41 -14.10
C GLU A 104 -10.27 -1.18 -13.74
N ALA A 105 -9.55 -1.22 -12.62
CA ALA A 105 -8.69 -0.11 -12.22
C ALA A 105 -7.59 0.19 -13.27
N LEU A 106 -6.94 -0.84 -13.79
CA LEU A 106 -5.90 -0.69 -14.82
C LEU A 106 -6.45 -0.13 -16.14
N LYS A 107 -7.63 -0.54 -16.57
CA LYS A 107 -8.32 0.03 -17.75
C LYS A 107 -8.56 1.53 -17.60
N TYR A 108 -8.81 2.01 -16.38
CA TYR A 108 -9.06 3.43 -16.12
C TYR A 108 -7.84 4.20 -15.64
N GLY A 109 -6.64 3.63 -15.79
CA GLY A 109 -5.38 4.34 -15.65
C GLY A 109 -4.73 4.22 -14.27
N ALA A 110 -5.04 3.20 -13.47
CA ALA A 110 -4.19 2.83 -12.34
C ALA A 110 -2.79 2.41 -12.85
N ASP A 111 -1.76 2.77 -12.11
CA ASP A 111 -0.36 2.50 -12.46
C ASP A 111 0.20 1.31 -11.66
N ILE A 112 -0.35 1.08 -10.46
CA ILE A 112 0.12 0.11 -9.48
C ILE A 112 -1.08 -0.67 -8.93
N ILE A 113 -0.93 -1.98 -8.77
CA ILE A 113 -1.82 -2.82 -7.97
C ILE A 113 -1.11 -3.17 -6.65
N ASN A 114 -1.73 -2.81 -5.52
CA ASN A 114 -1.25 -3.12 -4.19
C ASN A 114 -2.02 -4.32 -3.65
N ASP A 115 -1.43 -5.51 -3.81
CA ASP A 115 -2.07 -6.78 -3.47
C ASP A 115 -1.71 -7.22 -2.05
N VAL A 116 -2.70 -7.13 -1.16
CA VAL A 116 -2.58 -7.57 0.24
C VAL A 116 -2.84 -9.07 0.45
N SER A 117 -3.02 -9.83 -0.64
CA SER A 117 -3.20 -11.29 -0.63
C SER A 117 -1.96 -12.09 -1.01
N MET A 118 -0.83 -11.41 -1.29
CA MET A 118 0.44 -12.02 -1.66
C MET A 118 0.34 -12.86 -2.95
N GLY A 119 -0.36 -12.36 -3.95
CA GLY A 119 -0.53 -13.04 -5.23
C GLY A 119 -1.49 -14.25 -5.18
N ALA A 120 -2.47 -14.26 -4.28
CA ALA A 120 -3.39 -15.38 -4.17
C ALA A 120 -4.30 -15.52 -5.40
N ASP A 121 -4.76 -14.41 -5.97
CA ASP A 121 -5.65 -14.39 -7.12
C ASP A 121 -4.86 -14.44 -8.44
N ALA A 122 -5.08 -15.52 -9.21
CA ALA A 122 -4.44 -15.73 -10.50
C ALA A 122 -4.87 -14.71 -11.57
N GLU A 123 -6.12 -14.24 -11.52
CA GLU A 123 -6.64 -13.22 -12.42
C GLU A 123 -5.97 -11.87 -12.16
N LEU A 124 -5.72 -11.52 -10.88
CA LEU A 124 -5.00 -10.32 -10.50
C LEU A 124 -3.58 -10.33 -11.08
N LEU A 125 -2.85 -11.43 -10.92
CA LEU A 125 -1.50 -11.56 -11.47
C LEU A 125 -1.50 -11.44 -13.00
N LYS A 126 -2.44 -12.15 -13.65
CA LYS A 126 -2.55 -12.13 -15.10
C LYS A 126 -2.87 -10.73 -15.64
N THR A 127 -3.88 -10.06 -15.09
CA THR A 127 -4.27 -8.73 -15.55
C THR A 127 -3.19 -7.69 -15.29
N THR A 128 -2.45 -7.80 -14.17
CA THR A 128 -1.31 -6.92 -13.88
C THR A 128 -0.19 -7.08 -14.93
N ALA A 129 0.11 -8.33 -15.33
CA ALA A 129 1.07 -8.62 -16.39
C ALA A 129 0.61 -8.09 -17.75
N ASP A 130 -0.65 -8.36 -18.13
CA ASP A 130 -1.23 -7.95 -19.42
C ASP A 130 -1.21 -6.42 -19.62
N HIS A 131 -1.27 -5.65 -18.53
CA HIS A 131 -1.20 -4.17 -18.56
C HIS A 131 0.22 -3.62 -18.32
N ASN A 132 1.21 -4.48 -18.11
CA ASN A 132 2.58 -4.10 -17.72
C ASN A 132 2.59 -3.14 -16.51
N ALA A 133 1.69 -3.36 -15.55
CA ALA A 133 1.56 -2.54 -14.35
C ALA A 133 2.54 -2.97 -13.26
N THR A 134 2.76 -2.09 -12.28
CA THR A 134 3.55 -2.44 -11.09
C THR A 134 2.69 -3.23 -10.11
N LEU A 135 3.24 -4.29 -9.54
CA LEU A 135 2.64 -5.10 -8.49
C LEU A 135 3.35 -4.87 -7.16
N ILE A 136 2.61 -4.51 -6.13
CA ILE A 136 3.08 -4.59 -4.75
C ILE A 136 2.57 -5.90 -4.15
N LEU A 137 3.47 -6.75 -3.70
CA LEU A 137 3.15 -7.98 -2.97
C LEU A 137 3.28 -7.71 -1.47
N CYS A 138 2.16 -7.65 -0.77
CA CYS A 138 2.13 -7.48 0.67
C CYS A 138 2.07 -8.85 1.36
N HIS A 139 3.05 -9.12 2.23
CA HIS A 139 3.08 -10.37 3.00
C HIS A 139 1.89 -10.45 3.97
N SER A 140 1.06 -11.45 3.76
CA SER A 140 -0.07 -11.77 4.62
C SER A 140 -0.24 -13.28 4.75
N ARG A 141 -0.93 -13.72 5.80
CA ARG A 141 -1.36 -15.11 6.01
C ARG A 141 -2.80 -15.10 6.50
N GLY A 142 -3.58 -16.10 6.09
CA GLY A 142 -5.01 -16.13 6.41
C GLY A 142 -5.81 -15.03 5.73
N THR A 143 -6.90 -14.62 6.36
CA THR A 143 -7.82 -13.57 5.92
C THR A 143 -7.99 -12.54 7.04
N PRO A 144 -8.58 -11.36 6.79
CA PRO A 144 -8.87 -10.40 7.87
C PRO A 144 -9.64 -11.00 9.05
N GLN A 145 -10.44 -12.05 8.82
CA GLN A 145 -11.23 -12.71 9.85
C GLN A 145 -10.40 -13.62 10.77
N ASN A 146 -9.33 -14.24 10.26
CA ASN A 146 -8.57 -15.27 10.98
C ASN A 146 -7.05 -15.03 11.04
N MET A 147 -6.53 -13.97 10.45
CA MET A 147 -5.08 -13.71 10.39
C MET A 147 -4.39 -13.61 11.76
N ASN A 148 -5.16 -13.41 12.85
CA ASN A 148 -4.63 -13.38 14.22
C ASN A 148 -4.61 -14.75 14.89
N ASP A 149 -5.09 -15.82 14.22
CA ASP A 149 -5.04 -17.17 14.78
C ASP A 149 -3.58 -17.64 14.93
N PRO A 150 -3.27 -18.44 15.97
CA PRO A 150 -1.91 -18.89 16.26
C PRO A 150 -1.19 -19.55 15.07
N GLN A 151 -1.93 -20.26 14.22
CA GLN A 151 -1.37 -20.93 13.04
C GLN A 151 -0.79 -19.93 12.02
N TYR A 152 -1.37 -18.73 11.89
CA TYR A 152 -0.90 -17.70 10.95
C TYR A 152 0.16 -16.78 11.56
N THR A 153 0.20 -16.66 12.89
CA THR A 153 1.19 -15.83 13.60
C THR A 153 2.41 -16.63 14.08
N SER A 154 2.58 -17.88 13.63
CA SER A 154 3.73 -18.73 13.96
C SER A 154 4.88 -18.51 12.96
N TYR A 155 6.05 -18.08 13.45
CA TYR A 155 7.26 -17.81 12.66
C TYR A 155 8.49 -18.50 13.32
N PRO A 156 8.59 -19.85 13.29
CA PRO A 156 9.63 -20.59 14.02
C PRO A 156 11.05 -20.26 13.57
N GLU A 157 11.25 -19.91 12.28
CA GLU A 157 12.54 -19.51 11.71
C GLU A 157 12.84 -18.00 11.87
N GLY A 158 11.98 -17.29 12.63
CA GLY A 158 12.04 -15.84 12.78
C GLY A 158 11.27 -15.09 11.69
N VAL A 159 10.57 -14.04 12.11
CA VAL A 159 9.63 -13.33 11.23
C VAL A 159 10.32 -12.66 10.03
N CYS A 160 11.50 -12.07 10.20
CA CYS A 160 12.22 -11.40 9.11
C CYS A 160 12.62 -12.36 7.99
N ARG A 161 13.17 -13.54 8.36
CA ARG A 161 13.58 -14.55 7.39
C ARG A 161 12.37 -15.13 6.67
N THR A 162 11.39 -15.60 7.42
CA THR A 162 10.19 -16.22 6.84
C THR A 162 9.46 -15.28 5.89
N VAL A 163 9.31 -14.01 6.25
CA VAL A 163 8.68 -12.99 5.38
C VAL A 163 9.45 -12.81 4.08
N GLN A 164 10.78 -12.77 4.11
CA GLN A 164 11.58 -12.65 2.89
C GLN A 164 11.47 -13.90 2.02
N ASP A 165 11.51 -15.09 2.60
CA ASP A 165 11.44 -16.38 1.88
C ASP A 165 10.06 -16.57 1.21
N GLU A 166 8.97 -16.22 1.93
CA GLU A 166 7.61 -16.31 1.38
C GLU A 166 7.36 -15.27 0.29
N LEU A 167 7.85 -14.04 0.43
CA LEU A 167 7.75 -13.02 -0.60
C LEU A 167 8.60 -13.35 -1.84
N GLU A 168 9.79 -13.93 -1.68
CA GLU A 168 10.57 -14.40 -2.83
C GLU A 168 9.81 -15.48 -3.62
N SER A 169 9.13 -16.39 -2.93
CA SER A 169 8.26 -17.40 -3.56
C SER A 169 7.08 -16.73 -4.30
N ALA A 170 6.47 -15.70 -3.72
CA ALA A 170 5.41 -14.92 -4.37
C ALA A 170 5.94 -14.16 -5.60
N CYS A 171 7.16 -13.61 -5.55
CA CYS A 171 7.82 -13.00 -6.70
C CYS A 171 8.01 -13.99 -7.85
N GLN A 172 8.46 -15.21 -7.55
CA GLN A 172 8.62 -16.27 -8.56
C GLN A 172 7.29 -16.62 -9.21
N LYS A 173 6.21 -16.71 -8.39
CA LYS A 173 4.86 -16.90 -8.90
C LYS A 173 4.44 -15.75 -9.82
N ALA A 174 4.59 -14.49 -9.40
CA ALA A 174 4.24 -13.32 -10.20
C ALA A 174 5.03 -13.27 -11.51
N ALA A 175 6.33 -13.58 -11.49
CA ALA A 175 7.17 -13.67 -12.68
C ALA A 175 6.71 -14.77 -13.65
N ALA A 176 6.20 -15.89 -13.16
CA ALA A 176 5.63 -16.95 -14.01
C ALA A 176 4.35 -16.51 -14.74
N TYR A 177 3.64 -15.49 -14.25
CA TYR A 177 2.53 -14.83 -14.94
C TYR A 177 2.99 -13.75 -15.93
N GLY A 178 4.29 -13.47 -16.02
CA GLY A 178 4.87 -12.50 -16.95
C GLY A 178 5.10 -11.10 -16.37
N ILE A 179 4.95 -10.90 -15.05
CA ILE A 179 5.25 -9.61 -14.42
C ILE A 179 6.77 -9.45 -14.34
N PRO A 180 7.38 -8.40 -14.97
CA PRO A 180 8.81 -8.17 -14.90
C PRO A 180 9.26 -7.93 -13.45
N ARG A 181 10.46 -8.42 -13.12
CA ARG A 181 10.99 -8.30 -11.75
C ARG A 181 11.08 -6.85 -11.27
N GLU A 182 11.45 -5.94 -12.15
CA GLU A 182 11.55 -4.50 -11.92
C GLU A 182 10.19 -3.83 -11.65
N HIS A 183 9.08 -4.51 -12.00
CA HIS A 183 7.71 -4.08 -11.70
C HIS A 183 7.17 -4.69 -10.41
N ILE A 184 7.95 -5.46 -9.67
CA ILE A 184 7.52 -6.05 -8.39
C ILE A 184 8.13 -5.26 -7.23
N TRP A 185 7.28 -4.69 -6.38
CA TRP A 185 7.63 -4.09 -5.09
C TRP A 185 7.13 -4.99 -3.97
N LEU A 186 7.78 -4.92 -2.81
CA LEU A 186 7.48 -5.79 -1.67
C LEU A 186 7.06 -4.99 -0.44
N ASP A 187 6.05 -5.47 0.28
CA ASP A 187 5.66 -4.98 1.61
C ASP A 187 5.79 -6.13 2.62
N PRO A 188 6.55 -6.00 3.72
CA PRO A 188 6.68 -7.05 4.72
C PRO A 188 5.38 -7.29 5.51
N GLY A 189 4.33 -6.52 5.28
CA GLY A 189 3.01 -6.70 5.85
C GLY A 189 2.98 -6.49 7.37
N VAL A 190 3.55 -5.39 7.86
CA VAL A 190 3.50 -5.04 9.28
C VAL A 190 2.04 -4.98 9.74
N GLY A 191 1.68 -5.78 10.75
CA GLY A 191 0.30 -5.87 11.27
C GLY A 191 -0.62 -6.85 10.54
N PHE A 192 -0.14 -7.55 9.50
CA PHE A 192 -0.86 -8.66 8.85
C PHE A 192 -0.34 -9.98 9.38
N ALA A 193 -1.19 -10.78 10.03
CA ALA A 193 -0.82 -12.08 10.62
C ALA A 193 0.45 -12.02 11.48
N LYS A 194 0.62 -10.97 12.26
CA LYS A 194 1.82 -10.74 13.08
C LYS A 194 1.46 -10.13 14.43
N THR A 195 2.09 -10.65 15.49
CA THR A 195 1.99 -10.06 16.84
C THR A 195 2.66 -8.69 16.88
N ALA A 196 2.42 -7.92 17.94
CA ALA A 196 3.08 -6.63 18.13
C ALA A 196 4.61 -6.77 18.25
N GLU A 197 5.09 -7.84 18.86
CA GLU A 197 6.52 -8.16 18.97
C GLU A 197 7.13 -8.45 17.60
N GLN A 198 6.48 -9.27 16.78
CA GLN A 198 6.90 -9.58 15.42
C GLN A 198 6.91 -8.34 14.51
N CYS A 199 5.92 -7.45 14.67
CA CYS A 199 5.93 -6.15 13.97
C CYS A 199 7.15 -5.31 14.33
N ARG A 200 7.51 -5.22 15.63
CA ARG A 200 8.71 -4.50 16.08
C ARG A 200 9.99 -5.18 15.57
N ALA A 201 10.05 -6.51 15.56
CA ALA A 201 11.18 -7.26 15.02
C ALA A 201 11.40 -7.00 13.53
N LEU A 202 10.31 -6.94 12.72
CA LEU A 202 10.39 -6.55 11.31
C LEU A 202 10.96 -5.14 11.12
N ILE A 203 10.48 -4.17 11.89
CA ILE A 203 10.94 -2.78 11.81
C ILE A 203 12.42 -2.69 12.19
N ALA A 204 12.83 -3.31 13.31
CA ALA A 204 14.22 -3.35 13.74
C ALA A 204 15.13 -4.07 12.74
N GLY A 205 14.61 -5.09 12.04
CA GLY A 205 15.31 -5.85 11.02
C GLY A 205 15.31 -5.21 9.63
N ALA A 206 14.69 -4.04 9.42
CA ALA A 206 14.46 -3.45 8.10
C ALA A 206 15.73 -3.30 7.24
N ALA A 207 16.87 -2.98 7.85
CA ALA A 207 18.16 -2.86 7.17
C ALA A 207 18.67 -4.19 6.56
N SER A 208 18.18 -5.35 7.04
CA SER A 208 18.58 -6.68 6.59
C SER A 208 17.79 -7.18 5.37
N PHE A 209 16.73 -6.48 4.98
CA PHE A 209 15.93 -6.86 3.83
C PHE A 209 16.72 -6.66 2.54
N THR A 210 16.66 -7.67 1.66
CA THR A 210 17.43 -7.65 0.41
C THR A 210 17.00 -6.50 -0.48
N ARG A 211 17.96 -5.79 -1.12
CA ARG A 211 17.66 -4.65 -2.00
C ARG A 211 17.42 -5.08 -3.47
N ARG A 212 16.96 -6.31 -3.68
CA ARG A 212 16.65 -6.82 -5.03
C ARG A 212 15.35 -6.25 -5.59
N HIS A 213 14.45 -5.82 -4.70
CA HIS A 213 13.17 -5.17 -5.00
C HIS A 213 13.04 -3.90 -4.17
N PRO A 214 12.29 -2.89 -4.65
CA PRO A 214 11.85 -1.78 -3.80
C PRO A 214 10.98 -2.29 -2.65
N TRP A 215 11.22 -1.76 -1.43
CA TRP A 215 10.44 -2.09 -0.24
C TRP A 215 9.50 -0.95 0.13
N LEU A 216 8.21 -1.28 0.19
CA LEU A 216 7.17 -0.44 0.76
C LEU A 216 6.96 -0.83 2.22
N TRP A 217 6.80 0.17 3.07
CA TRP A 217 6.50 -0.01 4.49
C TRP A 217 5.25 0.77 4.89
N GLY A 218 4.22 0.05 5.34
CA GLY A 218 2.98 0.62 5.84
C GLY A 218 2.85 0.43 7.34
N VAL A 219 3.28 1.40 8.15
CA VAL A 219 3.19 1.34 9.63
C VAL A 219 2.18 2.31 10.21
N SER A 220 1.67 3.24 9.38
CA SER A 220 0.88 4.37 9.82
C SER A 220 -0.35 3.98 10.65
N LYS A 221 -0.40 4.46 11.88
CA LYS A 221 -1.47 4.30 12.88
C LYS A 221 -1.84 2.84 13.21
N LYS A 222 -0.94 1.87 12.96
CA LYS A 222 -1.21 0.44 13.21
C LYS A 222 -1.26 0.10 14.70
N SER A 223 -2.04 -0.95 15.05
CA SER A 223 -2.38 -1.32 16.42
C SER A 223 -1.21 -1.80 17.27
N PHE A 224 -0.13 -2.31 16.67
CA PHE A 224 1.06 -2.78 17.38
C PHE A 224 1.75 -1.68 18.21
N MET A 225 1.49 -0.40 17.91
CA MET A 225 1.98 0.75 18.69
C MET A 225 1.27 0.90 20.03
N GLY A 226 0.09 0.26 20.20
CA GLY A 226 -0.76 0.45 21.38
C GLY A 226 -1.51 1.78 21.36
N GLY A 227 -2.30 2.03 22.41
CA GLY A 227 -3.07 3.27 22.58
C GLY A 227 -4.17 3.53 21.53
N PRO A 228 -4.92 4.62 21.67
CA PRO A 228 -5.93 5.06 20.70
C PRO A 228 -5.31 5.41 19.35
N VAL A 229 -6.05 5.24 18.26
CA VAL A 229 -5.58 5.51 16.88
C VAL A 229 -5.03 6.94 16.71
N ASP A 230 -5.72 7.91 17.32
CA ASP A 230 -5.37 9.33 17.18
C ASP A 230 -4.08 9.71 17.92
N SER A 231 -3.68 8.93 18.94
CA SER A 231 -2.42 9.15 19.67
C SER A 231 -1.17 8.59 18.97
N ARG A 232 -1.34 7.81 17.90
CA ARG A 232 -0.23 7.08 17.25
C ARG A 232 0.58 7.92 16.26
N GLY A 233 0.22 9.19 16.02
CA GLY A 233 0.85 10.03 14.99
C GLY A 233 2.36 10.23 15.20
N ALA A 234 2.78 10.62 16.41
CA ALA A 234 4.18 10.86 16.73
C ALA A 234 5.04 9.59 16.63
N GLU A 235 4.54 8.45 17.13
CA GLU A 235 5.26 7.16 17.03
C GLU A 235 5.30 6.67 15.58
N THR A 236 4.21 6.85 14.80
CA THR A 236 4.21 6.59 13.36
C THR A 236 5.36 7.32 12.68
N LEU A 237 5.44 8.63 12.85
CA LEU A 237 6.46 9.47 12.22
C LEU A 237 7.88 9.08 12.60
N LYS A 238 8.10 8.73 13.87
CA LYS A 238 9.39 8.24 14.36
C LYS A 238 9.82 6.96 13.63
N ILE A 239 8.91 5.97 13.54
CA ILE A 239 9.17 4.69 12.87
C ILE A 239 9.35 4.89 11.35
N GLU A 240 8.55 5.73 10.70
CA GLU A 240 8.69 6.03 9.27
C GLU A 240 10.08 6.62 8.95
N LYS A 241 10.59 7.54 9.79
CA LYS A 241 11.94 8.09 9.65
C LYS A 241 13.03 7.03 9.83
N GLU A 242 12.86 6.12 10.78
CA GLU A 242 13.78 4.99 10.99
C GLU A 242 13.79 4.05 9.78
N LEU A 243 12.63 3.72 9.21
CA LEU A 243 12.51 2.88 8.02
C LEU A 243 13.17 3.53 6.80
N ILE A 244 13.01 4.84 6.62
CA ILE A 244 13.68 5.59 5.55
C ILE A 244 15.20 5.53 5.72
N ALA A 245 15.70 5.74 6.92
CA ALA A 245 17.14 5.64 7.22
C ALA A 245 17.67 4.21 6.95
N ASN A 246 16.85 3.19 7.15
CA ASN A 246 17.15 1.79 6.84
C ASN A 246 16.92 1.39 5.38
N GLY A 247 16.55 2.34 4.49
CA GLY A 247 16.48 2.14 3.05
C GLY A 247 15.13 1.71 2.52
N ALA A 248 14.04 2.07 3.19
CA ALA A 248 12.70 1.99 2.60
C ALA A 248 12.63 2.77 1.28
N SER A 249 12.08 2.14 0.25
CA SER A 249 11.87 2.78 -1.06
C SER A 249 10.59 3.58 -1.09
N VAL A 250 9.55 3.12 -0.37
CA VAL A 250 8.23 3.74 -0.30
C VAL A 250 7.71 3.67 1.14
N ILE A 251 7.17 4.78 1.65
CA ILE A 251 6.41 4.81 2.91
C ILE A 251 4.93 5.04 2.59
N ARG A 252 4.08 4.11 3.06
CA ARG A 252 2.62 4.21 2.95
C ARG A 252 2.04 4.81 4.23
N THR A 253 1.50 6.01 4.14
CA THR A 253 1.09 6.81 5.31
C THR A 253 -0.25 7.50 5.15
N HIS A 254 -0.91 7.83 6.28
CA HIS A 254 -2.10 8.69 6.32
C HIS A 254 -1.74 10.18 6.35
N ASP A 255 -0.50 10.53 6.72
CA ASP A 255 -0.09 11.93 6.92
C ASP A 255 1.20 12.23 6.13
N ALA A 256 1.03 12.41 4.82
CA ALA A 256 2.13 12.77 3.92
C ALA A 256 2.78 14.12 4.31
N ASP A 257 1.99 15.07 4.78
CA ASP A 257 2.45 16.40 5.19
C ASP A 257 3.43 16.34 6.37
N ALA A 258 3.04 15.62 7.45
CA ALA A 258 3.91 15.46 8.60
C ALA A 258 5.23 14.78 8.24
N LEU A 259 5.19 13.73 7.40
CA LEU A 259 6.39 13.03 6.95
C LEU A 259 7.28 13.94 6.10
N CYS A 260 6.74 14.59 5.05
CA CYS A 260 7.50 15.47 4.17
C CYS A 260 8.16 16.62 4.94
N ARG A 261 7.42 17.28 5.84
CA ARG A 261 7.99 18.35 6.70
C ARG A 261 9.10 17.83 7.61
N ALA A 262 8.91 16.69 8.26
CA ALA A 262 9.90 16.12 9.16
C ALA A 262 11.19 15.66 8.45
N MET A 263 11.11 15.34 7.17
CA MET A 263 12.24 14.98 6.32
C MET A 263 12.86 16.18 5.58
N GLY A 264 12.25 17.37 5.67
CA GLY A 264 12.70 18.56 4.95
C GLY A 264 12.51 18.46 3.42
N TRP A 265 11.60 17.60 2.96
CA TRP A 265 11.33 17.43 1.53
C TRP A 265 10.44 18.57 1.02
N LYS A 266 10.96 19.35 0.07
CA LYS A 266 10.21 20.42 -0.57
C LYS A 266 9.17 19.82 -1.54
N GLN A 267 8.02 20.45 -1.61
CA GLN A 267 6.97 20.16 -2.59
C GLN A 267 7.27 20.96 -3.88
N GLU A 268 8.38 20.65 -4.57
CA GLU A 268 8.72 21.35 -5.80
C GLU A 268 7.81 20.86 -6.94
N GLY A 269 7.03 21.79 -7.52
CA GLY A 269 6.36 21.59 -8.81
C GLY A 269 5.01 20.88 -8.82
N LYS A 270 4.27 20.84 -7.72
CA LYS A 270 2.90 20.26 -7.69
C LYS A 270 1.78 21.34 -7.84
N ASN A 271 2.11 22.48 -8.48
CA ASN A 271 1.14 23.52 -8.87
C ASN A 271 0.56 23.22 -10.25
#